data_8a915bdfb8479e37c543b59978599b31
#
_entry.id   8a915bdfb8479e37c543b59978599b31
#
_cell.length_a   1.000
_cell.length_b   1.000
_cell.length_c   1.000
_cell.angle_alpha   90.00
_cell.angle_beta   90.00
_cell.angle_gamma   90.00
#
_symmetry.space_group_name_H-M   'P 1'
#
loop_
_entity.id
_entity.type
_entity.pdbx_description
1 polymer ?
#
loop_
_entity_poly.entity_id
_entity_poly.type
_entity_poly.pdbx_seq_one_letter_code
_entity_poly.pdbx_strand_id
1 'polypeptide(L)'
;GRSMRADAITNIVHNVIALVRINRGRDKSISDSEATIIKLAVETVMDNEQAPSLKHLLYFFDNPSDNALYASGLGSSREFKETYSELFRSLSALVYGEMSTVFSDRGVSINPGNPGGFCFDSSSIPDSLDRMISAVMMSTWRLGMNAIDAHWELAQHEKRIAEEAAADGQVYVPKYTWHGYSSLMDEFWYPVRMADGMVQEVDRLSRTNRSVGVGEWKITHSPKDFLMLANEADQKIAHSLIEKCGLWVLMAMTSADLDALSTIRKIEDTEASWVTGFMSGAQGLEQHSEFKGSDGRVNKGGQKVLAGAGKALWKVGDSLGIPIQSPKPATLGRLHNTDTRFVKNS
;
A
#
# COMPACT_ATOMS: atom_id res chain seq x y z
N GLY A 1 5.97 14.47 22.49
CA GLY A 1 4.81 13.67 22.93
C GLY A 1 3.48 14.15 22.37
N ARG A 2 3.17 15.45 22.41
CA ARG A 2 1.88 15.97 21.87
C ARG A 2 1.81 15.91 20.34
N SER A 3 2.90 16.16 19.63
CA SER A 3 2.94 16.09 18.17
C SER A 3 2.69 14.65 17.68
N MET A 4 3.41 13.68 18.21
CA MET A 4 3.28 12.25 17.83
C MET A 4 1.86 11.70 18.02
N ARG A 5 1.18 12.08 19.13
CA ARG A 5 -0.20 11.64 19.38
C ARG A 5 -1.16 12.26 18.37
N ALA A 6 -1.01 13.54 18.04
CA ALA A 6 -1.84 14.22 17.07
C ALA A 6 -1.69 13.62 15.67
N ASP A 7 -0.46 13.28 15.28
CA ASP A 7 -0.16 12.63 13.99
C ASP A 7 -0.74 11.22 13.94
N ALA A 8 -0.63 10.44 15.03
CA ALA A 8 -1.23 9.12 15.13
C ALA A 8 -2.75 9.17 15.01
N ILE A 9 -3.42 10.10 15.73
CA ILE A 9 -4.87 10.31 15.62
C ILE A 9 -5.25 10.69 14.19
N THR A 10 -4.53 11.61 13.58
CA THR A 10 -4.76 12.02 12.18
C THR A 10 -4.67 10.82 11.24
N ASN A 11 -3.67 9.97 11.40
CA ASN A 11 -3.51 8.77 10.59
C ASN A 11 -4.67 7.77 10.78
N ILE A 12 -5.16 7.60 12.01
CA ILE A 12 -6.33 6.75 12.30
C ILE A 12 -7.58 7.32 11.64
N VAL A 13 -7.83 8.62 11.76
CA VAL A 13 -8.97 9.31 11.12
C VAL A 13 -8.97 9.08 9.62
N HIS A 14 -7.83 9.28 8.96
CA HIS A 14 -7.70 9.02 7.53
C HIS A 14 -7.91 7.54 7.16
N ASN A 15 -7.49 6.62 8.02
CA ASN A 15 -7.75 5.19 7.80
C ASN A 15 -9.26 4.89 7.86
N VAL A 16 -9.96 5.39 8.87
CA VAL A 16 -11.41 5.21 9.00
C VAL A 16 -12.14 5.82 7.81
N ILE A 17 -11.76 7.02 7.37
CA ILE A 17 -12.31 7.66 6.17
C ILE A 17 -12.08 6.79 4.92
N ALA A 18 -10.88 6.26 4.73
CA ALA A 18 -10.58 5.38 3.60
C ALA A 18 -11.43 4.09 3.63
N LEU A 19 -11.57 3.46 4.80
CA LEU A 19 -12.41 2.27 4.96
C LEU A 19 -13.89 2.55 4.65
N VAL A 20 -14.42 3.68 5.12
CA VAL A 20 -15.80 4.08 4.82
C VAL A 20 -15.98 4.34 3.32
N ARG A 21 -15.03 5.01 2.66
CA ARG A 21 -15.03 5.22 1.20
C ARG A 21 -15.03 3.89 0.44
N ILE A 22 -14.14 2.98 0.78
CA ILE A 22 -14.05 1.65 0.15
C ILE A 22 -15.37 0.87 0.34
N ASN A 23 -15.93 0.92 1.55
CA ASN A 23 -17.20 0.24 1.84
C ASN A 23 -18.38 0.82 1.05
N ARG A 24 -18.46 2.15 0.90
CA ARG A 24 -19.49 2.83 0.11
C ARG A 24 -19.32 2.65 -1.39
N GLY A 25 -18.09 2.49 -1.87
CA GLY A 25 -17.77 2.47 -3.28
C GLY A 25 -17.79 3.87 -3.91
N ARG A 26 -17.84 3.93 -5.25
CA ARG A 26 -17.68 5.17 -6.01
C ARG A 26 -18.86 6.14 -5.91
N ASP A 27 -20.06 5.63 -5.72
CA ASP A 27 -21.29 6.43 -5.85
C ASP A 27 -21.62 7.27 -4.61
N LYS A 28 -20.85 7.12 -3.52
CA LYS A 28 -21.16 7.74 -2.24
C LYS A 28 -19.93 8.32 -1.56
N SER A 29 -19.70 9.60 -1.79
CA SER A 29 -18.64 10.35 -1.12
C SER A 29 -18.91 10.52 0.38
N ILE A 30 -17.86 10.84 1.13
CA ILE A 30 -17.96 11.29 2.52
C ILE A 30 -18.03 12.82 2.49
N SER A 31 -19.02 13.37 3.16
CA SER A 31 -19.16 14.82 3.34
C SER A 31 -18.16 15.37 4.37
N ASP A 32 -17.88 16.66 4.31
CA ASP A 32 -17.01 17.34 5.29
C ASP A 32 -17.54 17.22 6.71
N SER A 33 -18.88 17.24 6.88
CA SER A 33 -19.50 17.03 8.18
C SER A 33 -19.28 15.62 8.71
N GLU A 34 -19.41 14.59 7.87
CA GLU A 34 -19.12 13.21 8.26
C GLU A 34 -17.64 13.01 8.60
N ALA A 35 -16.73 13.62 7.82
CA ALA A 35 -15.29 13.59 8.12
C ALA A 35 -14.98 14.23 9.48
N THR A 36 -15.66 15.34 9.82
CA THR A 36 -15.55 15.99 11.12
C THR A 36 -16.03 15.07 12.23
N ILE A 37 -17.17 14.40 12.05
CA ILE A 37 -17.72 13.48 13.05
C ILE A 37 -16.79 12.25 13.22
N ILE A 38 -16.23 11.70 12.15
CA ILE A 38 -15.24 10.63 12.25
C ILE A 38 -14.05 11.07 13.09
N LYS A 39 -13.53 12.29 12.88
CA LYS A 39 -12.43 12.82 13.67
C LYS A 39 -12.79 12.89 15.16
N LEU A 40 -13.92 13.49 15.51
CA LEU A 40 -14.36 13.62 16.89
C LEU A 40 -14.63 12.26 17.56
N ALA A 41 -15.19 11.31 16.81
CA ALA A 41 -15.38 9.94 17.28
C ALA A 41 -14.05 9.25 17.58
N VAL A 42 -13.08 9.34 16.66
CA VAL A 42 -11.73 8.77 16.86
C VAL A 42 -11.04 9.40 18.06
N GLU A 43 -11.04 10.74 18.18
CA GLU A 43 -10.46 11.45 19.32
C GLU A 43 -11.09 10.97 20.65
N THR A 44 -12.41 10.90 20.70
CA THR A 44 -13.15 10.46 21.91
C THR A 44 -12.81 9.00 22.28
N VAL A 45 -12.76 8.11 21.29
CA VAL A 45 -12.44 6.69 21.50
C VAL A 45 -10.99 6.52 21.95
N MET A 46 -10.05 7.24 21.33
CA MET A 46 -8.62 7.17 21.68
C MET A 46 -8.33 7.77 23.07
N ASP A 47 -9.20 8.64 23.59
CA ASP A 47 -9.06 9.21 24.93
C ASP A 47 -9.65 8.31 26.03
N ASN A 48 -10.69 7.54 25.69
CA ASN A 48 -11.46 6.79 26.68
C ASN A 48 -11.16 5.28 26.69
N GLU A 49 -10.64 4.73 25.60
CA GLU A 49 -10.45 3.29 25.43
C GLU A 49 -8.97 2.89 25.49
N GLN A 50 -8.65 1.87 26.28
CA GLN A 50 -7.29 1.32 26.32
C GLN A 50 -6.94 0.48 25.07
N ALA A 51 -7.95 -0.18 24.50
CA ALA A 51 -7.84 -1.00 23.29
C ALA A 51 -8.90 -0.53 22.26
N PRO A 52 -8.68 0.62 21.59
CA PRO A 52 -9.64 1.19 20.66
C PRO A 52 -9.88 0.27 19.45
N SER A 53 -11.13 0.17 19.02
CA SER A 53 -11.54 -0.60 17.86
C SER A 53 -12.62 0.13 17.06
N LEU A 54 -12.91 -0.31 15.83
CA LEU A 54 -14.02 0.23 15.02
C LEU A 54 -15.38 0.08 15.71
N LYS A 55 -15.54 -0.92 16.58
CA LYS A 55 -16.76 -1.14 17.33
C LYS A 55 -17.03 0.00 18.33
N HIS A 56 -15.97 0.54 18.94
CA HIS A 56 -16.12 1.68 19.84
C HIS A 56 -16.59 2.95 19.11
N LEU A 57 -16.24 3.08 17.81
CA LEU A 57 -16.79 4.17 16.98
C LEU A 57 -18.31 4.07 16.80
N LEU A 58 -18.89 2.85 16.79
CA LEU A 58 -20.35 2.68 16.72
C LEU A 58 -21.03 3.12 18.02
N TYR A 59 -20.43 2.83 19.17
CA TYR A 59 -20.96 3.25 20.46
C TYR A 59 -20.98 4.78 20.63
N PHE A 60 -20.07 5.47 19.95
CA PHE A 60 -20.06 6.93 19.92
C PHE A 60 -21.34 7.52 19.37
N PHE A 61 -22.03 6.88 18.41
CA PHE A 61 -23.29 7.37 17.86
C PHE A 61 -24.46 7.27 18.84
N ASP A 62 -24.38 6.39 19.83
CA ASP A 62 -25.37 6.30 20.91
C ASP A 62 -25.08 7.31 22.02
N ASN A 63 -23.80 7.67 22.19
CA ASN A 63 -23.32 8.59 23.22
C ASN A 63 -22.30 9.57 22.62
N PRO A 64 -22.74 10.49 21.72
CA PRO A 64 -21.83 11.47 21.12
C PRO A 64 -21.29 12.43 22.18
N SER A 65 -20.05 12.88 22.02
CA SER A 65 -19.47 13.89 22.92
C SER A 65 -20.16 15.23 22.74
N ASP A 66 -20.09 16.08 23.77
CA ASP A 66 -20.64 17.44 23.72
C ASP A 66 -20.05 18.24 22.54
N ASN A 67 -18.77 18.03 22.25
CA ASN A 67 -18.11 18.63 21.09
C ASN A 67 -18.72 18.17 19.76
N ALA A 68 -19.15 16.92 19.65
CA ALA A 68 -19.79 16.41 18.45
C ALA A 68 -21.21 16.96 18.26
N LEU A 69 -21.97 17.05 19.34
CA LEU A 69 -23.28 17.68 19.31
C LEU A 69 -23.18 19.17 18.95
N TYR A 70 -22.24 19.89 19.56
CA TYR A 70 -21.98 21.29 19.23
C TYR A 70 -21.54 21.47 17.76
N ALA A 71 -20.58 20.69 17.28
CA ALA A 71 -20.06 20.77 15.91
C ALA A 71 -21.13 20.44 14.86
N SER A 72 -22.08 19.57 15.18
CA SER A 72 -23.21 19.22 14.31
C SER A 72 -24.40 20.16 14.41
N GLY A 73 -24.45 21.01 15.43
CA GLY A 73 -25.62 21.88 15.73
C GLY A 73 -26.85 21.11 16.22
N LEU A 74 -26.67 19.90 16.75
CA LEU A 74 -27.74 19.00 17.16
C LEU A 74 -27.89 18.99 18.68
N GLY A 75 -29.13 18.88 19.15
CA GLY A 75 -29.46 19.00 20.57
C GLY A 75 -29.54 17.68 21.33
N SER A 76 -29.52 16.54 20.63
CA SER A 76 -29.68 15.24 21.27
C SER A 76 -28.97 14.12 20.52
N SER A 77 -28.58 13.04 21.24
CA SER A 77 -27.98 11.83 20.66
C SER A 77 -28.90 11.16 19.63
N ARG A 78 -30.22 11.27 19.82
CA ARG A 78 -31.19 10.71 18.87
C ARG A 78 -31.13 11.43 17.52
N GLU A 79 -31.21 12.77 17.52
CA GLU A 79 -31.09 13.57 16.29
C GLU A 79 -29.72 13.36 15.63
N PHE A 80 -28.67 13.24 16.41
CA PHE A 80 -27.33 12.97 15.94
C PHE A 80 -27.27 11.64 15.18
N LYS A 81 -27.77 10.56 15.76
CA LYS A 81 -27.80 9.24 15.14
C LYS A 81 -28.69 9.18 13.88
N GLU A 82 -29.82 9.89 13.91
CA GLU A 82 -30.72 10.00 12.74
C GLU A 82 -30.03 10.77 11.60
N THR A 83 -29.39 11.91 11.90
CA THR A 83 -28.68 12.75 10.91
C THR A 83 -27.51 12.02 10.27
N TYR A 84 -26.69 11.33 11.05
CA TYR A 84 -25.53 10.59 10.56
C TYR A 84 -25.79 9.08 10.37
N SER A 85 -27.05 8.71 10.11
CA SER A 85 -27.46 7.30 9.97
C SER A 85 -26.75 6.58 8.81
N GLU A 86 -26.38 7.28 7.75
CA GLU A 86 -25.63 6.70 6.64
C GLU A 86 -24.18 6.37 7.05
N LEU A 87 -23.53 7.28 7.77
CA LEU A 87 -22.18 7.04 8.31
C LEU A 87 -22.22 5.89 9.33
N PHE A 88 -23.19 5.86 10.23
CA PHE A 88 -23.40 4.76 11.18
C PHE A 88 -23.56 3.42 10.46
N ARG A 89 -24.38 3.35 9.40
CA ARG A 89 -24.58 2.13 8.60
C ARG A 89 -23.29 1.71 7.90
N SER A 90 -22.51 2.66 7.38
CA SER A 90 -21.23 2.36 6.72
C SER A 90 -20.21 1.76 7.70
N LEU A 91 -20.10 2.31 8.91
CA LEU A 91 -19.25 1.76 9.98
C LEU A 91 -19.78 0.41 10.48
N SER A 92 -21.11 0.26 10.63
CA SER A 92 -21.70 -1.03 11.02
C SER A 92 -21.43 -2.13 10.02
N ALA A 93 -21.41 -1.82 8.72
CA ALA A 93 -21.09 -2.78 7.67
C ALA A 93 -19.62 -3.25 7.74
N LEU A 94 -18.69 -2.41 8.19
CA LEU A 94 -17.30 -2.82 8.44
C LEU A 94 -17.20 -3.77 9.63
N VAL A 95 -17.99 -3.53 10.69
CA VAL A 95 -17.90 -4.28 11.96
C VAL A 95 -18.71 -5.57 11.95
N TYR A 96 -19.87 -5.58 11.32
CA TYR A 96 -20.84 -6.67 11.36
C TYR A 96 -21.17 -7.28 9.98
N GLY A 97 -20.71 -6.65 8.90
CA GLY A 97 -20.93 -7.13 7.53
C GLY A 97 -19.84 -8.08 7.05
N GLU A 98 -19.68 -8.14 5.73
CA GLU A 98 -18.72 -9.01 5.04
C GLU A 98 -17.27 -8.82 5.54
N MET A 99 -16.89 -7.59 5.89
CA MET A 99 -15.54 -7.26 6.38
C MET A 99 -15.31 -7.59 7.86
N SER A 100 -16.31 -8.08 8.58
CA SER A 100 -16.22 -8.37 10.03
C SER A 100 -15.16 -9.41 10.39
N THR A 101 -14.84 -10.31 9.47
CA THR A 101 -13.79 -11.33 9.66
C THR A 101 -12.39 -10.71 9.75
N VAL A 102 -12.20 -9.54 9.14
CA VAL A 102 -10.92 -8.81 9.11
C VAL A 102 -10.86 -7.77 10.21
N PHE A 103 -11.94 -6.99 10.37
CA PHE A 103 -12.01 -5.89 11.34
C PHE A 103 -12.66 -6.35 12.66
N SER A 104 -12.14 -7.44 13.23
CA SER A 104 -12.57 -7.94 14.55
C SER A 104 -12.01 -7.09 15.69
N ASP A 105 -12.47 -7.33 16.93
CA ASP A 105 -12.02 -6.64 18.15
C ASP A 105 -10.55 -6.92 18.52
N ARG A 106 -9.86 -7.80 17.79
CA ARG A 106 -8.45 -8.13 18.03
C ARG A 106 -7.57 -7.36 17.07
N GLY A 107 -6.97 -6.28 17.55
CA GLY A 107 -5.98 -5.54 16.80
C GLY A 107 -4.66 -6.29 16.63
N VAL A 108 -4.01 -6.12 15.50
CA VAL A 108 -2.62 -6.52 15.30
C VAL A 108 -1.73 -5.33 15.63
N SER A 109 -0.73 -5.52 16.50
CA SER A 109 0.29 -4.52 16.73
C SER A 109 1.62 -4.97 16.12
N ILE A 110 2.32 -4.03 15.50
CA ILE A 110 3.68 -4.25 14.99
C ILE A 110 4.64 -3.63 15.99
N ASN A 111 5.64 -4.41 16.41
CA ASN A 111 6.73 -3.86 17.19
C ASN A 111 7.62 -2.97 16.29
N PRO A 112 7.67 -1.66 16.50
CA PRO A 112 8.47 -0.75 15.67
C PRO A 112 9.99 -1.02 15.77
N GLY A 113 10.42 -1.71 16.81
CA GLY A 113 11.83 -2.08 16.97
C GLY A 113 12.24 -3.39 16.31
N ASN A 114 11.36 -4.04 15.54
CA ASN A 114 11.69 -5.30 14.86
C ASN A 114 12.52 -5.03 13.59
N PRO A 115 13.82 -5.37 13.54
CA PRO A 115 14.67 -5.10 12.38
C PRO A 115 14.42 -6.02 11.19
N GLY A 116 13.67 -7.11 11.37
CA GLY A 116 13.46 -8.14 10.33
C GLY A 116 12.40 -7.77 9.29
N GLY A 117 11.67 -6.68 9.49
CA GLY A 117 10.53 -6.34 8.64
C GLY A 117 9.31 -7.23 8.88
N PHE A 118 8.26 -7.00 8.10
CA PHE A 118 7.00 -7.74 8.16
C PHE A 118 6.35 -7.83 6.78
N CYS A 119 5.58 -8.88 6.59
CA CYS A 119 4.80 -9.11 5.39
C CYS A 119 3.34 -9.36 5.78
N PHE A 120 2.44 -8.73 5.05
CA PHE A 120 1.00 -8.99 5.15
C PHE A 120 0.57 -9.82 3.95
N ASP A 121 0.14 -11.05 4.21
CA ASP A 121 -0.34 -11.96 3.18
C ASP A 121 -1.87 -11.86 3.09
N SER A 122 -2.37 -11.38 1.95
CA SER A 122 -3.78 -11.28 1.62
C SER A 122 -4.28 -12.40 0.69
N SER A 123 -3.44 -13.37 0.35
CA SER A 123 -3.75 -14.44 -0.61
C SER A 123 -4.92 -15.35 -0.20
N SER A 124 -5.27 -15.35 1.08
CA SER A 124 -6.43 -16.08 1.59
C SER A 124 -7.78 -15.41 1.35
N ILE A 125 -7.77 -14.14 0.92
CA ILE A 125 -9.00 -13.40 0.60
C ILE A 125 -9.38 -13.72 -0.85
N PRO A 126 -10.60 -14.21 -1.11
CA PRO A 126 -11.05 -14.51 -2.47
C PRO A 126 -11.00 -13.27 -3.38
N ASP A 127 -10.55 -13.44 -4.63
CA ASP A 127 -10.45 -12.35 -5.62
C ASP A 127 -11.78 -11.66 -5.91
N SER A 128 -12.91 -12.34 -5.65
CA SER A 128 -14.26 -11.76 -5.80
C SER A 128 -14.60 -10.71 -4.74
N LEU A 129 -13.79 -10.58 -3.69
CA LEU A 129 -14.00 -9.64 -2.57
C LEU A 129 -13.12 -8.40 -2.69
N ASP A 130 -13.13 -7.73 -3.84
CA ASP A 130 -12.29 -6.58 -4.17
C ASP A 130 -12.27 -5.50 -3.08
N ARG A 131 -13.42 -5.19 -2.48
CA ARG A 131 -13.54 -4.19 -1.41
C ARG A 131 -12.80 -4.62 -0.15
N MET A 132 -12.89 -5.92 0.20
CA MET A 132 -12.19 -6.48 1.35
C MET A 132 -10.69 -6.46 1.12
N ILE A 133 -10.21 -6.90 -0.05
CA ILE A 133 -8.79 -6.84 -0.43
C ILE A 133 -8.28 -5.40 -0.29
N SER A 134 -8.99 -4.44 -0.87
CA SER A 134 -8.61 -3.02 -0.84
C SER A 134 -8.58 -2.45 0.58
N ALA A 135 -9.56 -2.79 1.41
CA ALA A 135 -9.62 -2.36 2.80
C ALA A 135 -8.47 -2.94 3.63
N VAL A 136 -8.15 -4.22 3.43
CA VAL A 136 -7.01 -4.89 4.08
C VAL A 136 -5.70 -4.25 3.63
N MET A 137 -5.48 -4.10 2.32
CA MET A 137 -4.26 -3.49 1.78
C MET A 137 -4.02 -2.09 2.32
N MET A 138 -5.05 -1.24 2.36
CA MET A 138 -4.93 0.12 2.90
C MET A 138 -4.65 0.13 4.39
N SER A 139 -5.33 -0.73 5.17
CA SER A 139 -5.14 -0.78 6.62
C SER A 139 -3.77 -1.33 7.00
N THR A 140 -3.32 -2.40 6.33
CA THR A 140 -2.01 -3.01 6.59
C THR A 140 -0.87 -2.11 6.13
N TRP A 141 -1.02 -1.42 5.01
CA TRP A 141 -0.04 -0.43 4.58
C TRP A 141 0.10 0.70 5.59
N ARG A 142 -1.02 1.28 6.05
CA ARG A 142 -0.99 2.31 7.11
C ARG A 142 -0.39 1.79 8.41
N LEU A 143 -0.74 0.57 8.82
CA LEU A 143 -0.17 -0.05 10.00
C LEU A 143 1.37 -0.17 9.87
N GLY A 144 1.84 -0.60 8.71
CA GLY A 144 3.26 -0.67 8.38
C GLY A 144 3.93 0.71 8.42
N MET A 145 3.34 1.71 7.79
CA MET A 145 3.88 3.07 7.78
C MET A 145 3.92 3.68 9.18
N ASN A 146 2.86 3.50 9.98
CA ASN A 146 2.85 3.96 11.37
C ASN A 146 3.97 3.30 12.22
N ALA A 147 4.26 2.03 11.98
CA ALA A 147 5.37 1.34 12.67
C ALA A 147 6.73 1.90 12.23
N ILE A 148 6.90 2.23 10.95
CA ILE A 148 8.10 2.86 10.40
C ILE A 148 8.28 4.27 11.00
N ASP A 149 7.24 5.08 11.04
CA ASP A 149 7.26 6.42 11.63
C ASP A 149 7.61 6.37 13.13
N ALA A 150 7.02 5.42 13.86
CA ALA A 150 7.34 5.20 15.27
C ALA A 150 8.81 4.78 15.48
N HIS A 151 9.35 3.93 14.60
CA HIS A 151 10.77 3.56 14.66
C HIS A 151 11.68 4.74 14.35
N TRP A 152 11.34 5.57 13.36
CA TRP A 152 12.05 6.80 13.05
C TRP A 152 12.16 7.70 14.29
N GLU A 153 11.05 7.98 14.95
CA GLU A 153 10.99 8.83 16.13
C GLU A 153 11.81 8.27 17.29
N LEU A 154 11.70 6.95 17.55
CA LEU A 154 12.51 6.28 18.55
C LEU A 154 14.00 6.39 18.25
N ALA A 155 14.41 6.15 17.00
CA ALA A 155 15.81 6.25 16.59
C ALA A 155 16.35 7.71 16.69
N GLN A 156 15.54 8.71 16.34
CA GLN A 156 15.91 10.12 16.53
C GLN A 156 16.06 10.51 18.00
N HIS A 157 15.18 9.96 18.86
CA HIS A 157 15.29 10.17 20.32
C HIS A 157 16.58 9.55 20.88
N GLU A 158 16.85 8.31 20.55
CA GLU A 158 18.08 7.60 20.96
C GLU A 158 19.36 8.28 20.47
N LYS A 159 19.32 8.80 19.22
CA LYS A 159 20.42 9.55 18.66
C LYS A 159 20.73 10.82 19.48
N ARG A 160 19.69 11.56 19.89
CA ARG A 160 19.88 12.77 20.74
C ARG A 160 20.50 12.41 22.09
N ILE A 161 20.01 11.33 22.74
CA ILE A 161 20.60 10.86 24.01
C ILE A 161 22.08 10.49 23.83
N ALA A 162 22.41 9.81 22.74
CA ALA A 162 23.79 9.45 22.44
C ALA A 162 24.69 10.68 22.22
N GLU A 163 24.19 11.70 21.52
CA GLU A 163 24.90 12.96 21.29
C GLU A 163 25.12 13.74 22.61
N GLU A 164 24.10 13.80 23.47
CA GLU A 164 24.19 14.43 24.79
C GLU A 164 25.19 13.68 25.69
N ALA A 165 25.12 12.36 25.76
CA ALA A 165 26.07 11.54 26.52
C ALA A 165 27.53 11.71 26.03
N ALA A 166 27.73 11.77 24.72
CA ALA A 166 29.04 12.01 24.12
C ALA A 166 29.62 13.39 24.49
N ALA A 167 28.76 14.42 24.56
CA ALA A 167 29.16 15.76 24.99
C ALA A 167 29.64 15.77 26.44
N ASP A 168 29.07 14.90 27.28
CA ASP A 168 29.47 14.70 28.69
C ASP A 168 30.60 13.67 28.87
N GLY A 169 31.21 13.18 27.78
CA GLY A 169 32.27 12.18 27.80
C GLY A 169 31.81 10.77 28.20
N GLN A 170 30.50 10.51 28.13
CA GLN A 170 29.88 9.22 28.41
C GLN A 170 29.64 8.42 27.14
N VAL A 171 29.65 7.08 27.25
CA VAL A 171 29.29 6.17 26.16
C VAL A 171 27.87 5.70 26.35
N TYR A 172 27.02 5.98 25.36
CA TYR A 172 25.65 5.50 25.25
C TYR A 172 25.48 4.65 23.99
N VAL A 173 24.89 3.45 24.14
CA VAL A 173 24.59 2.58 22.99
C VAL A 173 23.11 2.68 22.68
N PRO A 174 22.73 3.27 21.53
CA PRO A 174 21.34 3.41 21.14
C PRO A 174 20.64 2.05 21.04
N LYS A 175 19.45 1.95 21.61
CA LYS A 175 18.59 0.78 21.49
C LYS A 175 17.94 0.69 20.12
N TYR A 176 17.60 1.83 19.53
CA TYR A 176 17.00 1.96 18.22
C TYR A 176 17.90 2.75 17.30
N THR A 177 18.19 2.19 16.13
CA THR A 177 18.99 2.84 15.08
C THR A 177 18.23 2.84 13.77
N TRP A 178 18.31 3.94 13.03
CA TRP A 178 17.61 4.07 11.77
C TRP A 178 18.42 3.49 10.60
N HIS A 179 17.80 2.61 9.83
CA HIS A 179 18.44 1.96 8.67
C HIS A 179 17.72 2.24 7.35
N GLY A 180 16.59 2.97 7.39
CA GLY A 180 15.67 3.07 6.26
C GLY A 180 14.82 1.81 6.09
N TYR A 181 13.80 1.91 5.22
CA TYR A 181 12.89 0.80 4.92
C TYR A 181 12.55 0.77 3.43
N SER A 182 12.14 -0.40 2.94
CA SER A 182 11.47 -0.56 1.66
C SER A 182 10.04 -1.03 1.91
N SER A 183 9.08 -0.28 1.38
CA SER A 183 7.67 -0.63 1.37
C SER A 183 7.29 -1.17 -0.01
N LEU A 184 6.86 -2.42 -0.10
CA LEU A 184 6.44 -3.05 -1.34
C LEU A 184 4.94 -3.31 -1.29
N MET A 185 4.21 -2.85 -2.30
CA MET A 185 2.78 -3.08 -2.43
C MET A 185 2.51 -3.74 -3.78
N ASP A 186 2.20 -5.02 -3.71
CA ASP A 186 1.74 -5.80 -4.87
C ASP A 186 0.26 -5.53 -5.11
N GLU A 187 -0.19 -5.67 -6.34
CA GLU A 187 -1.57 -5.39 -6.76
C GLU A 187 -2.07 -4.00 -6.31
N PHE A 188 -1.18 -3.02 -6.40
CA PHE A 188 -1.43 -1.65 -5.91
C PHE A 188 -2.69 -0.99 -6.51
N TRP A 189 -3.17 -1.46 -7.64
CA TRP A 189 -4.37 -0.96 -8.31
C TRP A 189 -5.67 -1.21 -7.52
N TYR A 190 -5.72 -2.26 -6.68
CA TYR A 190 -6.92 -2.58 -5.91
C TYR A 190 -7.43 -1.38 -5.08
N PRO A 191 -6.67 -0.84 -4.12
CA PRO A 191 -7.16 0.27 -3.29
C PRO A 191 -7.45 1.52 -4.10
N VAL A 192 -6.70 1.76 -5.17
CA VAL A 192 -6.82 2.98 -5.98
C VAL A 192 -8.12 3.02 -6.78
N ARG A 193 -8.61 1.87 -7.25
CA ARG A 193 -9.81 1.76 -8.09
C ARG A 193 -11.12 1.65 -7.33
N MET A 194 -11.09 1.40 -6.02
CA MET A 194 -12.32 1.06 -5.27
C MET A 194 -13.21 2.24 -4.95
N ALA A 195 -12.67 3.42 -4.75
CA ALA A 195 -13.45 4.61 -4.47
C ALA A 195 -12.74 5.87 -4.93
N ASP A 196 -13.51 6.91 -5.24
CA ASP A 196 -12.97 8.23 -5.55
C ASP A 196 -12.20 8.78 -4.34
N GLY A 197 -11.11 9.48 -4.61
CA GLY A 197 -10.25 10.04 -3.59
C GLY A 197 -9.26 9.06 -2.93
N MET A 198 -9.22 7.80 -3.35
CA MET A 198 -8.22 6.85 -2.83
C MET A 198 -6.82 7.16 -3.33
N VAL A 199 -6.70 7.72 -4.54
CA VAL A 199 -5.41 8.16 -5.09
C VAL A 199 -4.80 9.28 -4.25
N GLN A 200 -5.62 10.23 -3.75
CA GLN A 200 -5.17 11.29 -2.84
C GLN A 200 -4.62 10.72 -1.53
N GLU A 201 -5.28 9.69 -0.99
CA GLU A 201 -4.80 9.03 0.24
C GLU A 201 -3.43 8.35 0.01
N VAL A 202 -3.25 7.72 -1.15
CA VAL A 202 -1.98 7.13 -1.55
C VAL A 202 -0.90 8.21 -1.72
N ASP A 203 -1.18 9.29 -2.47
CA ASP A 203 -0.24 10.40 -2.67
C ASP A 203 0.17 11.02 -1.34
N ARG A 204 -0.79 11.21 -0.42
CA ARG A 204 -0.52 11.75 0.92
C ARG A 204 0.42 10.84 1.73
N LEU A 205 0.20 9.53 1.72
CA LEU A 205 1.07 8.58 2.42
C LEU A 205 2.47 8.53 1.82
N SER A 206 2.60 8.64 0.50
CA SER A 206 3.88 8.59 -0.20
C SER A 206 4.74 9.84 -0.02
N ARG A 207 4.15 11.01 0.25
CA ARG A 207 4.89 12.29 0.32
C ARG A 207 5.89 12.36 1.47
N THR A 208 5.59 11.75 2.61
CA THR A 208 6.43 11.80 3.82
C THR A 208 7.57 10.79 3.77
N ASN A 209 7.45 9.74 3.00
CA ASN A 209 8.37 8.60 2.99
C ASN A 209 9.79 8.98 2.58
N ARG A 210 9.93 9.90 1.60
CA ARG A 210 11.23 10.34 1.12
C ARG A 210 12.04 11.05 2.21
N SER A 211 11.39 11.84 3.06
CA SER A 211 12.08 12.62 4.11
C SER A 211 12.63 11.74 5.22
N VAL A 212 12.05 10.56 5.42
CA VAL A 212 12.50 9.59 6.43
C VAL A 212 13.29 8.40 5.82
N GLY A 213 13.61 8.46 4.52
CA GLY A 213 14.42 7.41 3.88
C GLY A 213 13.68 6.10 3.65
N VAL A 214 12.39 6.15 3.32
CA VAL A 214 11.60 4.99 2.92
C VAL A 214 11.49 4.93 1.41
N GLY A 215 11.98 3.84 0.81
CA GLY A 215 11.77 3.50 -0.59
C GLY A 215 10.41 2.84 -0.79
N GLU A 216 9.65 3.25 -1.82
CA GLU A 216 8.37 2.65 -2.14
C GLU A 216 8.41 1.94 -3.50
N TRP A 217 7.84 0.73 -3.53
CA TRP A 217 7.61 -0.06 -4.72
C TRP A 217 6.12 -0.29 -4.89
N LYS A 218 5.58 0.17 -6.01
CA LYS A 218 4.18 -0.02 -6.38
C LYS A 218 4.14 -0.94 -7.58
N ILE A 219 3.55 -2.12 -7.42
CA ILE A 219 3.51 -3.16 -8.44
C ILE A 219 2.09 -3.26 -8.97
N THR A 220 1.95 -3.31 -10.30
CA THR A 220 0.67 -3.42 -10.99
C THR A 220 0.81 -4.20 -12.28
N HIS A 221 -0.28 -4.77 -12.77
CA HIS A 221 -0.30 -5.51 -14.03
C HIS A 221 -0.35 -4.60 -15.25
N SER A 222 -1.02 -3.44 -15.17
CA SER A 222 -1.16 -2.50 -16.28
C SER A 222 -1.17 -1.06 -15.80
N PRO A 223 -0.51 -0.14 -16.52
CA PRO A 223 -0.58 1.29 -16.22
C PRO A 223 -1.99 1.85 -16.42
N LYS A 224 -2.83 1.22 -17.24
CA LYS A 224 -4.23 1.63 -17.48
C LYS A 224 -5.07 1.58 -16.21
N ASP A 225 -4.70 0.72 -15.24
CA ASP A 225 -5.37 0.65 -13.96
C ASP A 225 -5.37 1.98 -13.20
N PHE A 226 -4.35 2.82 -13.44
CA PHE A 226 -4.21 4.15 -12.85
C PHE A 226 -4.64 5.26 -13.78
N LEU A 227 -4.38 5.12 -15.09
CA LEU A 227 -4.60 6.19 -16.05
C LEU A 227 -6.06 6.29 -16.49
N MET A 228 -6.86 5.25 -16.29
CA MET A 228 -8.27 5.17 -16.68
C MET A 228 -9.23 5.19 -15.47
N LEU A 229 -8.87 5.91 -14.40
CA LEU A 229 -9.78 6.13 -13.27
C LEU A 229 -11.01 6.94 -13.73
N ALA A 230 -12.16 6.74 -13.08
CA ALA A 230 -13.41 7.38 -13.49
C ALA A 230 -13.39 8.91 -13.28
N ASN A 231 -12.66 9.38 -12.26
CA ASN A 231 -12.59 10.79 -11.88
C ASN A 231 -11.35 11.46 -12.49
N GLU A 232 -11.51 12.57 -13.22
CA GLU A 232 -10.38 13.30 -13.85
C GLU A 232 -9.36 13.84 -12.83
N ALA A 233 -9.81 14.26 -11.65
CA ALA A 233 -8.90 14.73 -10.60
C ALA A 233 -8.01 13.58 -10.11
N ASP A 234 -8.58 12.40 -9.93
CA ASP A 234 -7.86 11.19 -9.56
C ASP A 234 -6.90 10.75 -10.67
N GLN A 235 -7.29 10.83 -11.94
CA GLN A 235 -6.41 10.56 -13.09
C GLN A 235 -5.16 11.46 -13.06
N LYS A 236 -5.32 12.77 -12.82
CA LYS A 236 -4.21 13.74 -12.76
C LYS A 236 -3.24 13.41 -11.62
N ILE A 237 -3.76 13.01 -10.46
CA ILE A 237 -2.93 12.63 -9.32
C ILE A 237 -2.21 11.31 -9.60
N ALA A 238 -2.91 10.32 -10.16
CA ALA A 238 -2.31 9.04 -10.55
C ALA A 238 -1.19 9.22 -11.58
N HIS A 239 -1.42 10.06 -12.61
CA HIS A 239 -0.41 10.45 -13.59
C HIS A 239 0.83 11.05 -12.90
N SER A 240 0.62 12.01 -11.98
CA SER A 240 1.70 12.63 -11.21
C SER A 240 2.45 11.63 -10.31
N LEU A 241 1.77 10.63 -9.74
CA LEU A 241 2.43 9.58 -8.96
C LEU A 241 3.37 8.74 -9.82
N ILE A 242 2.94 8.34 -11.03
CA ILE A 242 3.76 7.57 -11.96
C ILE A 242 4.94 8.42 -12.46
N GLU A 243 4.70 9.68 -12.79
CA GLU A 243 5.73 10.63 -13.25
C GLU A 243 6.85 10.81 -12.20
N LYS A 244 6.48 10.90 -10.92
CA LYS A 244 7.42 11.06 -9.81
C LYS A 244 8.21 9.80 -9.45
N CYS A 245 7.86 8.62 -10.00
CA CYS A 245 8.65 7.42 -9.79
C CYS A 245 10.05 7.60 -10.42
N GLY A 246 11.08 7.53 -9.61
CA GLY A 246 12.47 7.67 -10.08
C GLY A 246 12.94 6.52 -10.95
N LEU A 247 12.40 5.33 -10.72
CA LEU A 247 12.69 4.11 -11.47
C LEU A 247 11.39 3.46 -11.93
N TRP A 248 11.31 3.12 -13.21
CA TRP A 248 10.32 2.22 -13.77
C TRP A 248 10.96 0.87 -14.08
N VAL A 249 10.32 -0.20 -13.64
CA VAL A 249 10.71 -1.57 -13.95
C VAL A 249 9.62 -2.15 -14.85
N LEU A 250 9.84 -2.07 -16.17
CA LEU A 250 8.89 -2.52 -17.17
C LEU A 250 9.16 -3.98 -17.53
N MET A 251 8.26 -4.85 -17.14
CA MET A 251 8.28 -6.26 -17.53
C MET A 251 7.58 -6.44 -18.89
N ALA A 252 7.16 -7.65 -19.24
CA ALA A 252 6.42 -7.89 -20.47
C ALA A 252 5.11 -7.09 -20.52
N MET A 253 4.97 -6.22 -21.52
CA MET A 253 3.79 -5.33 -21.67
C MET A 253 3.33 -5.30 -23.12
N THR A 254 2.04 -4.98 -23.32
CA THR A 254 1.48 -4.74 -24.65
C THR A 254 1.90 -3.37 -25.19
N SER A 255 1.87 -3.21 -26.53
CA SER A 255 2.10 -1.89 -27.14
C SER A 255 1.13 -0.83 -26.60
N ALA A 256 -0.14 -1.20 -26.39
CA ALA A 256 -1.14 -0.29 -25.86
C ALA A 256 -0.89 0.15 -24.41
N ASP A 257 -0.19 -0.64 -23.59
CA ASP A 257 0.25 -0.24 -22.25
C ASP A 257 1.45 0.71 -22.33
N LEU A 258 2.37 0.45 -23.25
CA LEU A 258 3.52 1.32 -23.49
C LEU A 258 3.10 2.67 -24.06
N ASP A 259 2.12 2.71 -24.98
CA ASP A 259 1.53 3.95 -25.49
C ASP A 259 0.94 4.78 -24.36
N ALA A 260 0.23 4.15 -23.43
CA ALA A 260 -0.31 4.82 -22.24
C ALA A 260 0.79 5.40 -21.35
N LEU A 261 1.87 4.67 -21.09
CA LEU A 261 3.03 5.17 -20.32
C LEU A 261 3.79 6.27 -21.05
N SER A 262 3.84 6.23 -22.39
CA SER A 262 4.52 7.23 -23.22
C SER A 262 3.88 8.61 -23.11
N THR A 263 2.63 8.70 -22.66
CA THR A 263 1.98 9.99 -22.36
C THR A 263 2.57 10.69 -21.14
N ILE A 264 3.24 9.93 -20.26
CA ILE A 264 3.85 10.42 -19.01
C ILE A 264 5.34 10.67 -19.20
N ARG A 265 6.03 9.70 -19.77
CA ARG A 265 7.48 9.74 -20.00
C ARG A 265 7.81 9.04 -21.30
N LYS A 266 8.65 9.68 -22.12
CA LYS A 266 9.04 9.15 -23.41
C LYS A 266 9.63 7.74 -23.31
N ILE A 267 9.09 6.81 -24.10
CA ILE A 267 9.62 5.48 -24.32
C ILE A 267 10.10 5.43 -25.78
N GLU A 268 11.37 5.13 -25.97
CA GLU A 268 11.95 5.05 -27.32
C GLU A 268 11.51 3.77 -28.02
N ASP A 269 11.46 3.78 -29.36
CA ASP A 269 11.03 2.62 -30.15
C ASP A 269 11.84 1.36 -29.84
N THR A 270 13.13 1.53 -29.56
CA THR A 270 14.02 0.43 -29.16
C THR A 270 13.61 -0.17 -27.82
N GLU A 271 13.28 0.68 -26.82
CA GLU A 271 12.79 0.25 -25.51
C GLU A 271 11.45 -0.48 -25.64
N ALA A 272 10.54 0.08 -26.44
CA ALA A 272 9.23 -0.51 -26.71
C ALA A 272 9.36 -1.90 -27.36
N SER A 273 10.30 -2.05 -28.32
CA SER A 273 10.57 -3.33 -28.97
C SER A 273 11.12 -4.39 -28.01
N TRP A 274 11.96 -4.00 -27.05
CA TRP A 274 12.46 -4.92 -26.01
C TRP A 274 11.33 -5.39 -25.11
N VAL A 275 10.53 -4.47 -24.57
CA VAL A 275 9.47 -4.77 -23.59
C VAL A 275 8.36 -5.62 -24.23
N THR A 276 7.93 -5.31 -25.44
CA THR A 276 6.96 -6.14 -26.19
C THR A 276 7.56 -7.51 -26.57
N GLY A 277 8.86 -7.55 -26.90
CA GLY A 277 9.59 -8.80 -27.16
C GLY A 277 9.66 -9.73 -25.93
N PHE A 278 9.55 -9.22 -24.70
CA PHE A 278 9.49 -10.06 -23.51
C PHE A 278 8.19 -10.89 -23.43
N MET A 279 7.14 -10.48 -24.15
CA MET A 279 5.88 -11.23 -24.24
C MET A 279 5.92 -12.44 -25.17
N SER A 280 6.88 -12.49 -26.10
CA SER A 280 6.91 -13.52 -27.15
C SER A 280 7.08 -14.96 -26.64
N GLY A 281 7.30 -15.13 -25.33
CA GLY A 281 7.35 -16.45 -24.70
C GLY A 281 6.01 -17.13 -24.46
N ALA A 282 4.88 -16.41 -24.52
CA ALA A 282 3.57 -17.00 -24.32
C ALA A 282 3.11 -17.89 -25.49
N GLN A 283 3.66 -17.70 -26.69
CA GLN A 283 3.35 -18.47 -27.89
C GLN A 283 4.33 -19.62 -28.18
N GLY A 284 5.48 -19.66 -27.51
CA GLY A 284 6.52 -20.65 -27.76
C GLY A 284 6.86 -21.47 -26.52
N LEU A 285 6.13 -22.56 -26.28
CA LEU A 285 6.37 -23.49 -25.17
C LEU A 285 7.70 -24.26 -25.26
N GLU A 286 8.63 -23.94 -26.20
CA GLU A 286 9.78 -24.75 -26.50
C GLU A 286 11.10 -24.01 -26.74
N GLN A 287 11.37 -22.92 -26.09
CA GLN A 287 12.73 -22.41 -26.13
C GLN A 287 13.50 -22.84 -24.87
N HIS A 288 14.36 -23.86 -25.07
CA HIS A 288 15.41 -24.20 -24.14
C HIS A 288 16.40 -23.02 -24.08
N SER A 289 16.35 -22.20 -23.04
CA SER A 289 17.48 -21.33 -22.78
C SER A 289 18.61 -22.19 -22.17
N GLU A 290 19.56 -22.58 -22.98
CA GLU A 290 20.84 -23.07 -22.48
C GLU A 290 21.53 -21.89 -21.79
N PHE A 291 21.57 -21.92 -20.48
CA PHE A 291 22.31 -20.93 -19.71
C PHE A 291 23.76 -21.44 -19.57
N LYS A 292 24.71 -20.79 -20.25
CA LYS A 292 26.13 -20.95 -19.98
C LYS A 292 26.47 -20.12 -18.75
N GLY A 293 26.76 -20.78 -17.64
CA GLY A 293 27.32 -20.13 -16.47
C GLY A 293 28.67 -19.46 -16.79
N SER A 294 29.11 -18.53 -15.96
CA SER A 294 30.42 -17.88 -16.09
C SER A 294 31.59 -18.84 -16.07
N ASP A 295 31.36 -20.11 -15.67
CA ASP A 295 32.29 -21.22 -15.69
C ASP A 295 32.25 -22.07 -17.01
N GLY A 296 31.47 -21.65 -18.00
CA GLY A 296 31.31 -22.32 -19.28
C GLY A 296 30.51 -23.62 -19.26
N ARG A 297 29.97 -24.02 -18.11
CA ARG A 297 29.15 -25.23 -17.98
C ARG A 297 27.70 -24.96 -18.38
N VAL A 298 27.17 -25.81 -19.27
CA VAL A 298 25.77 -25.82 -19.65
C VAL A 298 24.98 -26.57 -18.57
N ASN A 299 24.15 -25.87 -17.81
CA ASN A 299 23.26 -26.50 -16.85
C ASN A 299 22.10 -27.17 -17.62
N LYS A 300 22.17 -28.46 -17.83
CA LYS A 300 21.09 -29.31 -18.39
C LYS A 300 19.98 -29.60 -17.35
N GLY A 301 19.60 -28.64 -16.55
CA GLY A 301 18.46 -28.77 -15.65
C GLY A 301 17.18 -28.48 -16.42
N GLY A 302 16.45 -29.47 -16.83
CA GLY A 302 15.28 -29.43 -17.70
C GLY A 302 14.02 -28.74 -17.15
N GLN A 303 14.14 -27.54 -16.59
CA GLN A 303 13.00 -26.68 -16.38
C GLN A 303 12.79 -25.78 -17.60
N LYS A 304 11.66 -25.95 -18.28
CA LYS A 304 11.20 -25.03 -19.32
C LYS A 304 11.01 -23.64 -18.67
N VAL A 305 11.87 -22.70 -18.99
CA VAL A 305 11.73 -21.29 -18.59
C VAL A 305 11.00 -20.57 -19.71
N LEU A 306 9.90 -19.90 -19.39
CA LEU A 306 9.19 -19.04 -20.36
C LEU A 306 10.16 -17.98 -20.90
N ALA A 307 10.16 -17.74 -22.22
CA ALA A 307 11.06 -16.81 -22.92
C ALA A 307 10.86 -15.42 -22.38
N GLY A 308 10.61 -14.80 -21.63
CA GLY A 308 10.40 -13.47 -21.02
C GLY A 308 10.55 -13.49 -19.51
N ALA A 309 10.60 -14.69 -18.90
CA ALA A 309 10.69 -14.79 -17.46
C ALA A 309 11.98 -14.17 -16.92
N GLY A 310 11.85 -13.27 -15.96
CA GLY A 310 12.96 -12.55 -15.34
C GLY A 310 13.55 -11.42 -16.18
N LYS A 311 12.97 -11.11 -17.36
CA LYS A 311 13.37 -9.96 -18.17
C LYS A 311 12.61 -8.70 -17.75
N ALA A 312 13.33 -7.59 -17.69
CA ALA A 312 12.73 -6.28 -17.42
C ALA A 312 13.59 -5.18 -18.08
N LEU A 313 12.96 -4.04 -18.34
CA LEU A 313 13.63 -2.80 -18.68
C LEU A 313 13.65 -1.90 -17.45
N TRP A 314 14.82 -1.51 -17.00
CA TRP A 314 15.00 -0.53 -15.94
C TRP A 314 15.16 0.86 -16.54
N LYS A 315 14.17 1.73 -16.36
CA LYS A 315 14.17 3.08 -16.89
C LYS A 315 14.27 4.08 -15.73
N VAL A 316 15.39 4.79 -15.67
CA VAL A 316 15.68 5.80 -14.66
C VAL A 316 15.49 7.19 -15.28
N GLY A 317 14.50 7.94 -14.79
CA GLY A 317 14.17 9.24 -15.36
C GLY A 317 13.96 9.15 -16.88
N ASP A 318 14.42 10.14 -17.61
CA ASP A 318 14.29 10.23 -19.06
C ASP A 318 15.46 9.56 -19.84
N SER A 319 16.39 8.94 -19.10
CA SER A 319 17.52 8.21 -19.73
C SER A 319 17.04 6.98 -20.48
N LEU A 320 17.83 6.52 -21.44
CA LEU A 320 17.57 5.24 -22.11
C LEU A 320 17.57 4.11 -21.07
N GLY A 321 16.55 3.28 -21.13
CA GLY A 321 16.39 2.17 -20.20
C GLY A 321 17.43 1.06 -20.43
N ILE A 322 17.73 0.32 -19.38
CA ILE A 322 18.69 -0.78 -19.39
C ILE A 322 17.91 -2.09 -19.35
N PRO A 323 17.96 -2.91 -20.40
CA PRO A 323 17.38 -4.24 -20.37
C PRO A 323 18.17 -5.14 -19.42
N ILE A 324 17.48 -5.80 -18.50
CA ILE A 324 18.06 -6.72 -17.53
C ILE A 324 17.44 -8.10 -17.64
N GLN A 325 18.21 -9.09 -17.23
CA GLN A 325 17.77 -10.47 -17.05
C GLN A 325 18.11 -10.89 -15.63
N SER A 326 17.09 -11.09 -14.79
CA SER A 326 17.27 -11.65 -13.45
C SER A 326 17.59 -13.15 -13.55
N PRO A 327 18.67 -13.62 -12.94
CA PRO A 327 18.91 -15.06 -12.85
C PRO A 327 17.83 -15.68 -11.95
N LYS A 328 17.29 -16.84 -12.35
CA LYS A 328 16.38 -17.61 -11.51
C LYS A 328 17.22 -18.45 -10.54
N PRO A 329 17.24 -18.14 -9.23
CA PRO A 329 17.94 -19.00 -8.27
C PRO A 329 17.30 -20.40 -8.24
N ALA A 330 18.10 -21.45 -8.17
CA ALA A 330 17.61 -22.84 -8.15
C ALA A 330 16.64 -23.11 -6.97
N THR A 331 16.76 -22.36 -5.88
CA THR A 331 15.91 -22.43 -4.69
C THR A 331 14.52 -21.83 -4.89
N LEU A 332 14.37 -20.79 -5.72
CA LEU A 332 13.07 -20.14 -5.97
C LEU A 332 12.07 -21.04 -6.70
N GLY A 333 12.53 -21.95 -7.53
CA GLY A 333 11.66 -22.91 -8.24
C GLY A 333 10.93 -23.90 -7.33
N ARG A 334 11.38 -24.05 -6.08
CA ARG A 334 10.73 -24.90 -5.05
C ARG A 334 9.77 -24.13 -4.13
N LEU A 335 9.95 -22.82 -4.02
CA LEU A 335 9.23 -22.00 -3.03
C LEU A 335 7.98 -21.30 -3.58
N HIS A 336 7.97 -20.94 -4.88
CA HIS A 336 6.88 -20.15 -5.46
C HIS A 336 6.58 -20.61 -6.90
N ASN A 337 5.93 -21.75 -7.04
CA ASN A 337 5.29 -22.09 -8.31
C ASN A 337 3.81 -21.70 -8.21
N THR A 338 3.47 -20.46 -8.49
CA THR A 338 2.09 -19.98 -8.55
C THR A 338 1.41 -20.35 -9.87
N ASP A 339 2.14 -20.88 -10.84
CA ASP A 339 1.60 -21.25 -12.13
C ASP A 339 1.07 -22.70 -12.14
N THR A 340 -0.13 -22.88 -11.57
CA THR A 340 -0.83 -24.17 -11.53
C THR A 340 -1.22 -24.70 -12.92
N ARG A 341 -1.20 -23.86 -13.96
CA ARG A 341 -1.54 -24.23 -15.34
C ARG A 341 -0.57 -25.27 -15.95
N PHE A 342 0.63 -25.39 -15.41
CA PHE A 342 1.66 -26.30 -15.90
C PHE A 342 2.01 -27.44 -14.94
N VAL A 343 1.31 -27.56 -13.83
CA VAL A 343 1.43 -28.73 -12.95
C VAL A 343 0.65 -29.86 -13.61
N LYS A 344 1.36 -30.72 -14.36
CA LYS A 344 0.80 -32.03 -14.72
C LYS A 344 0.59 -32.80 -13.41
N ASN A 345 -0.67 -33.14 -13.13
CA ASN A 345 -0.98 -34.14 -12.12
C ASN A 345 -0.19 -35.42 -12.47
N SER A 346 0.85 -35.69 -11.70
CA SER A 346 1.59 -36.94 -11.71
C SER A 346 0.97 -37.90 -10.72
#